data_4affa9639082e48ce48b7b1d2cfdb8b0
#
_entry.id   4affa9639082e48ce48b7b1d2cfdb8b0
#
_cell.length_a   1.000
_cell.length_b   1.000
_cell.length_c   1.000
_cell.angle_alpha   90.00
_cell.angle_beta   90.00
_cell.angle_gamma   90.00
#
_symmetry.space_group_name_H-M   'P 1'
#
loop_
_entity.id
_entity.type
_entity.pdbx_description
1 polymer ?
#
loop_
_entity_poly.entity_id
_entity_poly.type
_entity_poly.pdbx_seq_one_letter_code
_entity_poly.pdbx_strand_id
1 'polypeptide(L)'
;MKKLFYSIIMLLFVSCSTNEKKTDVMSVESPKGTNVFQDNWENIAENYHFPEWFSDAKFGIFIHWGVYSVPAYGSEWYSRNMYQKGSDEYKHHIETYGPQDKFGYKDFIPMFKAEKFDADEWVKLFKEAGAKYIVPVAEHHDGFAMYNSKHNPWNAVKMGPKRDIIGLLKKAAEKEGIIFGLSSHRLENAWFFNGGMEFPSDVQYTTITLYGKRSEKEVYSDEVCIDFLIHTHELIDKYQPQLIYFDWTVNKIPDYFNKFLAYYYNCSLDWGKGVIVNAKHGYPTNILVGDVERGKLNEMRKYPWQTDTSIGKHSWGYVNGEENKTPDQIIHDLVDIVSKNGNLLLNIGPHPDGTITDEQKQVLLSIGKWLKINGDAIYGTRCWIKSGEGESKGTSGSFSDNEATKYNCQDIRFTTKGNTLYAITLDWGKQVMIKSLNKDVVRDAKILNVEMLGSDEKIAWQQTDKGLLITFPSQKPCETAY
;
A
#
# COMPACT_ATOMS: atom_id res chain seq x y z
N MET A 1 -38.50 -0.83 -13.23
CA MET A 1 -37.35 -1.73 -13.38
C MET A 1 -36.32 -1.02 -14.25
N LYS A 2 -35.18 -0.62 -13.66
CA LYS A 2 -34.13 0.08 -14.40
C LYS A 2 -33.42 -0.93 -15.29
N LYS A 3 -33.44 -0.68 -16.62
CA LYS A 3 -32.68 -1.48 -17.57
C LYS A 3 -31.19 -1.20 -17.37
N LEU A 4 -30.45 -2.20 -16.92
CA LEU A 4 -29.00 -2.14 -16.81
C LEU A 4 -28.41 -2.37 -18.21
N PHE A 5 -27.73 -1.37 -18.75
CA PHE A 5 -26.96 -1.51 -20.00
C PHE A 5 -25.54 -1.86 -19.60
N TYR A 6 -25.06 -3.00 -20.07
CA TYR A 6 -23.67 -3.39 -19.95
C TYR A 6 -22.92 -3.03 -21.22
N SER A 7 -21.88 -2.27 -21.08
CA SER A 7 -20.90 -2.07 -22.13
C SER A 7 -19.63 -2.81 -21.76
N ILE A 8 -19.10 -3.60 -22.66
CA ILE A 8 -17.84 -4.32 -22.46
C ILE A 8 -16.79 -3.59 -23.24
N ILE A 9 -15.83 -3.18 -22.51
CA ILE A 9 -14.62 -2.69 -23.09
C ILE A 9 -13.56 -3.75 -22.72
N MET A 10 -13.20 -4.42 -23.63
CA MET A 10 -11.97 -3.99 -24.28
C MET A 10 -12.02 -2.58 -24.84
N LEU A 11 -12.93 -1.74 -24.71
CA LEU A 11 -13.24 -0.30 -24.74
C LEU A 11 -14.58 0.01 -25.39
N LEU A 12 -15.48 0.68 -24.65
CA LEU A 12 -16.75 1.13 -25.19
C LEU A 12 -17.10 2.55 -24.75
N PHE A 13 -17.37 3.44 -25.68
CA PHE A 13 -18.04 4.70 -25.44
C PHE A 13 -19.52 4.61 -25.82
N VAL A 14 -20.39 4.97 -24.88
CA VAL A 14 -21.79 5.28 -25.19
C VAL A 14 -22.09 6.68 -24.65
N SER A 15 -22.32 7.61 -25.55
CA SER A 15 -22.96 8.86 -25.24
C SER A 15 -24.47 8.65 -25.20
N CYS A 16 -25.07 8.71 -24.02
CA CYS A 16 -26.50 8.86 -23.87
C CYS A 16 -26.78 10.06 -22.99
N SER A 17 -27.25 11.15 -23.58
CA SER A 17 -27.75 12.29 -22.85
C SER A 17 -29.12 11.95 -22.28
N THR A 18 -29.19 11.59 -21.00
CA THR A 18 -30.41 11.69 -20.23
C THR A 18 -30.18 12.72 -19.13
N ASN A 19 -30.96 13.78 -19.17
CA ASN A 19 -31.10 14.73 -18.07
C ASN A 19 -31.62 14.00 -16.81
N GLU A 20 -30.74 13.39 -16.03
CA GLU A 20 -31.06 13.04 -14.66
C GLU A 20 -30.57 14.19 -13.74
N LYS A 21 -31.51 14.76 -13.02
CA LYS A 21 -31.23 15.70 -11.93
C LYS A 21 -30.13 15.10 -11.05
N LYS A 22 -28.97 15.77 -11.01
CA LYS A 22 -28.00 15.60 -9.93
C LYS A 22 -28.78 15.77 -8.63
N THR A 23 -29.00 14.70 -7.90
CA THR A 23 -29.22 14.79 -6.47
C THR A 23 -27.92 15.33 -5.92
N ASP A 24 -27.93 16.58 -5.49
CA ASP A 24 -26.89 17.15 -4.65
C ASP A 24 -26.68 16.19 -3.48
N VAL A 25 -25.59 15.43 -3.53
CA VAL A 25 -25.03 14.85 -2.32
C VAL A 25 -24.55 16.06 -1.55
N MET A 26 -25.34 16.47 -0.56
CA MET A 26 -24.97 17.50 0.38
C MET A 26 -23.58 17.16 0.91
N SER A 27 -22.57 17.94 0.51
CA SER A 27 -21.35 18.05 1.26
C SER A 27 -21.77 18.57 2.64
N VAL A 28 -21.84 17.66 3.60
CA VAL A 28 -22.03 18.05 4.99
C VAL A 28 -20.73 18.76 5.39
N GLU A 29 -20.73 20.09 5.32
CA GLU A 29 -19.72 20.89 5.99
C GLU A 29 -19.83 20.58 7.48
N SER A 30 -18.92 19.74 7.97
CA SER A 30 -18.81 19.51 9.41
C SER A 30 -18.39 20.81 10.08
N PRO A 31 -19.07 21.25 11.13
CA PRO A 31 -18.73 22.49 11.80
C PRO A 31 -17.30 22.40 12.36
N LYS A 32 -16.46 23.39 12.02
CA LYS A 32 -15.09 23.50 12.57
C LYS A 32 -15.15 23.51 14.10
N GLY A 33 -14.38 22.63 14.71
CA GLY A 33 -14.27 22.55 16.17
C GLY A 33 -15.28 21.66 16.86
N THR A 34 -16.01 20.81 16.14
CA THR A 34 -16.93 19.84 16.73
C THR A 34 -16.25 18.48 16.86
N ASN A 35 -16.13 17.95 18.07
CA ASN A 35 -15.68 16.58 18.32
C ASN A 35 -16.82 15.61 17.94
N VAL A 36 -16.84 15.18 16.68
CA VAL A 36 -17.81 14.21 16.15
C VAL A 36 -17.42 12.79 16.57
N PHE A 37 -16.14 12.48 16.47
CA PHE A 37 -15.61 11.16 16.81
C PHE A 37 -15.21 11.08 18.29
N GLN A 38 -15.75 10.08 18.99
CA GLN A 38 -15.43 9.73 20.37
C GLN A 38 -14.59 8.47 20.41
N ASP A 39 -13.88 8.23 21.50
CA ASP A 39 -12.94 7.12 21.67
C ASP A 39 -13.63 5.76 21.94
N ASN A 40 -14.63 5.44 21.15
CA ASN A 40 -15.32 4.15 21.18
C ASN A 40 -15.73 3.70 19.77
N TRP A 41 -15.75 2.38 19.56
CA TRP A 41 -15.99 1.76 18.27
C TRP A 41 -17.35 2.09 17.67
N GLU A 42 -18.39 2.15 18.48
CA GLU A 42 -19.77 2.41 18.08
C GLU A 42 -19.91 3.79 17.46
N ASN A 43 -19.43 4.82 18.16
CA ASN A 43 -19.48 6.20 17.67
C ASN A 43 -18.64 6.38 16.40
N ILE A 44 -17.43 5.78 16.37
CA ILE A 44 -16.58 5.86 15.18
C ILE A 44 -17.27 5.18 13.98
N ALA A 45 -17.90 4.01 14.19
CA ALA A 45 -18.58 3.26 13.12
C ALA A 45 -19.84 3.99 12.58
N GLU A 46 -20.51 4.76 13.42
CA GLU A 46 -21.69 5.56 13.03
C GLU A 46 -21.32 6.78 12.17
N ASN A 47 -20.14 7.36 12.40
CA ASN A 47 -19.77 8.65 11.81
C ASN A 47 -18.71 8.54 10.71
N TYR A 48 -17.95 7.43 10.65
CA TYR A 48 -16.87 7.27 9.68
C TYR A 48 -17.37 6.74 8.33
N HIS A 49 -16.90 7.36 7.27
CA HIS A 49 -17.10 6.91 5.89
C HIS A 49 -15.77 6.91 5.14
N PHE A 50 -15.51 5.83 4.38
CA PHE A 50 -14.32 5.76 3.55
C PHE A 50 -14.34 6.87 2.50
N PRO A 51 -13.26 7.67 2.40
CA PRO A 51 -13.18 8.71 1.39
C PRO A 51 -13.06 8.10 -0.01
N GLU A 52 -13.73 8.70 -0.99
CA GLU A 52 -13.72 8.23 -2.39
C GLU A 52 -12.32 8.15 -2.97
N TRP A 53 -11.43 9.10 -2.60
CA TRP A 53 -10.08 9.12 -3.14
C TRP A 53 -9.34 7.80 -2.96
N PHE A 54 -9.56 7.09 -1.82
CA PHE A 54 -8.90 5.81 -1.58
C PHE A 54 -9.44 4.72 -2.49
N SER A 55 -10.78 4.66 -2.63
CA SER A 55 -11.42 3.70 -3.54
C SER A 55 -11.08 3.97 -5.01
N ASP A 56 -10.70 5.18 -5.38
CA ASP A 56 -10.33 5.57 -6.75
C ASP A 56 -8.84 5.41 -7.03
N ALA A 57 -8.00 5.54 -6.02
CA ALA A 57 -6.54 5.58 -6.16
C ALA A 57 -5.92 4.26 -6.64
N LYS A 58 -6.35 3.13 -6.13
CA LYS A 58 -5.98 1.75 -6.51
C LYS A 58 -4.51 1.37 -6.37
N PHE A 59 -3.57 2.30 -6.55
CA PHE A 59 -2.13 2.05 -6.55
C PHE A 59 -1.38 3.14 -5.79
N GLY A 60 -0.55 2.72 -4.82
CA GLY A 60 0.34 3.58 -4.04
C GLY A 60 1.73 2.98 -3.89
N ILE A 61 2.69 3.81 -3.44
CA ILE A 61 4.06 3.40 -3.15
C ILE A 61 4.31 3.44 -1.65
N PHE A 62 4.78 2.31 -1.10
CA PHE A 62 5.33 2.18 0.23
C PHE A 62 6.85 2.38 0.18
N ILE A 63 7.43 2.95 1.23
CA ILE A 63 8.87 3.22 1.24
C ILE A 63 9.46 2.75 2.56
N HIS A 64 10.13 1.59 2.55
CA HIS A 64 10.91 1.11 3.69
C HIS A 64 12.36 1.57 3.55
N TRP A 65 12.67 2.68 4.21
CA TRP A 65 13.98 3.30 4.17
C TRP A 65 14.36 3.86 5.53
N GLY A 66 15.54 3.50 6.02
CA GLY A 66 16.01 3.88 7.34
C GLY A 66 17.42 3.38 7.62
N VAL A 67 17.84 3.44 8.88
CA VAL A 67 19.19 3.02 9.32
C VAL A 67 19.45 1.54 9.01
N TYR A 68 18.41 0.70 9.00
CA TYR A 68 18.51 -0.73 8.62
C TYR A 68 18.96 -0.99 7.18
N SER A 69 18.93 0.03 6.31
CA SER A 69 19.48 -0.07 4.95
C SER A 69 21.01 -0.06 4.93
N VAL A 70 21.67 0.38 6.01
CA VAL A 70 23.14 0.50 6.08
C VAL A 70 23.84 -0.85 6.09
N PRO A 71 23.50 -1.80 7.00
CA PRO A 71 24.10 -3.13 6.98
C PRO A 71 23.75 -3.93 5.73
N ALA A 72 22.62 -3.65 5.10
CA ALA A 72 22.16 -4.25 3.85
C ALA A 72 22.24 -5.79 3.84
N TYR A 73 21.88 -6.46 4.93
CA TYR A 73 21.98 -7.90 5.14
C TYR A 73 20.70 -8.46 5.79
N GLY A 74 20.25 -9.64 5.34
CA GLY A 74 19.07 -10.32 5.84
C GLY A 74 17.79 -9.60 5.42
N SER A 75 17.34 -8.66 6.24
CA SER A 75 16.15 -7.84 5.97
C SER A 75 16.19 -6.54 6.80
N GLU A 76 15.13 -5.72 6.73
CA GLU A 76 14.91 -4.57 7.62
C GLU A 76 14.86 -4.97 9.11
N TRP A 77 14.66 -6.26 9.39
CA TRP A 77 14.75 -6.84 10.73
C TRP A 77 16.18 -7.07 11.21
N TYR A 78 17.20 -6.75 10.41
CA TYR A 78 18.60 -6.81 10.84
C TYR A 78 18.83 -6.14 12.20
N SER A 79 18.19 -4.98 12.41
CA SER A 79 18.27 -4.22 13.66
C SER A 79 17.87 -5.02 14.91
N ARG A 80 16.90 -5.95 14.78
CA ARG A 80 16.53 -6.91 15.82
C ARG A 80 17.44 -8.13 15.81
N ASN A 81 17.60 -8.73 14.62
CA ASN A 81 18.19 -10.06 14.48
C ASN A 81 19.68 -10.05 14.85
N MET A 82 20.39 -8.94 14.66
CA MET A 82 21.77 -8.79 15.16
C MET A 82 21.89 -8.95 16.69
N TYR A 83 20.78 -8.83 17.42
CA TYR A 83 20.70 -9.08 18.86
C TYR A 83 19.99 -10.39 19.22
N GLN A 84 19.67 -11.24 18.24
CA GLN A 84 19.10 -12.57 18.48
C GLN A 84 20.24 -13.61 18.41
N LYS A 85 20.72 -14.06 19.56
CA LYS A 85 21.84 -14.99 19.66
C LYS A 85 21.60 -16.26 18.82
N GLY A 86 22.50 -16.52 17.89
CA GLY A 86 22.42 -17.68 17.00
C GLY A 86 21.78 -17.44 15.63
N SER A 87 21.15 -16.29 15.38
CA SER A 87 20.70 -15.92 14.04
C SER A 87 21.88 -15.71 13.08
N ASP A 88 21.62 -15.71 11.79
CA ASP A 88 22.65 -15.44 10.80
C ASP A 88 23.10 -13.98 10.82
N GLU A 89 22.17 -13.04 11.09
CA GLU A 89 22.47 -11.62 11.27
C GLU A 89 23.35 -11.37 12.51
N TYR A 90 23.15 -12.12 13.62
CA TYR A 90 23.99 -12.05 14.80
C TYR A 90 25.44 -12.49 14.48
N LYS A 91 25.61 -13.59 13.75
CA LYS A 91 26.94 -14.10 13.34
C LYS A 91 27.61 -13.13 12.37
N HIS A 92 26.88 -12.71 11.32
CA HIS A 92 27.35 -11.75 10.35
C HIS A 92 27.80 -10.44 11.01
N HIS A 93 27.02 -9.96 11.98
CA HIS A 93 27.34 -8.73 12.70
C HIS A 93 28.68 -8.83 13.43
N ILE A 94 28.90 -9.91 14.20
CA ILE A 94 30.14 -10.13 14.93
C ILE A 94 31.34 -10.24 13.96
N GLU A 95 31.18 -10.96 12.86
CA GLU A 95 32.24 -11.16 11.87
C GLU A 95 32.60 -9.87 11.13
N THR A 96 31.62 -9.00 10.85
CA THR A 96 31.79 -7.82 10.01
C THR A 96 32.11 -6.56 10.83
N TYR A 97 31.42 -6.38 11.97
CA TYR A 97 31.47 -5.13 12.77
C TYR A 97 32.02 -5.33 14.19
N GLY A 98 32.15 -6.56 14.63
CA GLY A 98 32.55 -6.90 15.98
C GLY A 98 31.38 -7.10 16.93
N PRO A 99 31.66 -7.30 18.24
CA PRO A 99 30.60 -7.59 19.22
C PRO A 99 29.72 -6.36 19.49
N GLN A 100 28.45 -6.60 19.83
CA GLN A 100 27.41 -5.60 19.96
C GLN A 100 27.59 -4.64 21.15
N ASP A 101 28.50 -4.92 22.08
CA ASP A 101 28.93 -3.97 23.14
C ASP A 101 29.99 -2.97 22.63
N LYS A 102 30.61 -3.20 21.47
CA LYS A 102 31.59 -2.32 20.82
C LYS A 102 31.00 -1.58 19.62
N PHE A 103 30.20 -2.26 18.84
CA PHE A 103 29.49 -1.71 17.70
C PHE A 103 28.03 -2.21 17.74
N GLY A 104 27.11 -1.37 18.21
CA GLY A 104 25.68 -1.67 18.26
C GLY A 104 24.91 -1.03 17.12
N TYR A 105 23.59 -1.26 17.09
CA TYR A 105 22.75 -0.73 16.01
C TYR A 105 22.81 0.80 15.89
N LYS A 106 22.87 1.53 17.02
CA LYS A 106 23.02 3.00 17.02
C LYS A 106 24.24 3.50 16.23
N ASP A 107 25.28 2.66 16.10
CA ASP A 107 26.54 3.03 15.46
C ASP A 107 26.44 3.04 13.92
N PHE A 108 25.35 2.47 13.35
CA PHE A 108 24.99 2.63 11.94
C PHE A 108 24.38 4.01 11.63
N ILE A 109 23.81 4.72 12.63
CA ILE A 109 23.12 6.00 12.38
C ILE A 109 24.02 7.03 11.68
N PRO A 110 25.30 7.26 12.08
CA PRO A 110 26.17 8.18 11.37
C PRO A 110 26.52 7.76 9.94
N MET A 111 26.35 6.49 9.60
CA MET A 111 26.61 5.93 8.27
C MET A 111 25.40 6.10 7.33
N PHE A 112 24.22 6.29 7.89
CA PHE A 112 22.97 6.58 7.14
C PHE A 112 22.96 8.08 6.77
N LYS A 113 23.54 8.46 5.64
CA LYS A 113 23.78 9.87 5.26
C LYS A 113 22.76 10.42 4.31
N ALA A 114 22.14 9.59 3.48
CA ALA A 114 21.14 10.00 2.47
C ALA A 114 21.65 11.13 1.54
N GLU A 115 22.93 11.15 1.20
CA GLU A 115 23.59 12.23 0.48
C GLU A 115 23.07 12.46 -0.94
N LYS A 116 22.49 11.39 -1.54
CA LYS A 116 21.90 11.44 -2.89
C LYS A 116 20.37 11.48 -2.89
N PHE A 117 19.77 11.59 -1.71
CA PHE A 117 18.30 11.65 -1.61
C PHE A 117 17.76 12.95 -2.18
N ASP A 118 16.87 12.84 -3.15
CA ASP A 118 16.08 13.92 -3.71
C ASP A 118 14.59 13.52 -3.70
N ALA A 119 13.80 14.22 -2.87
CA ALA A 119 12.39 13.92 -2.70
C ALA A 119 11.56 14.23 -3.96
N ASP A 120 11.94 15.28 -4.70
CA ASP A 120 11.26 15.66 -5.95
C ASP A 120 11.48 14.61 -7.04
N GLU A 121 12.70 14.09 -7.17
CA GLU A 121 13.01 13.02 -8.12
C GLU A 121 12.26 11.72 -7.76
N TRP A 122 12.23 11.35 -6.48
CA TRP A 122 11.50 10.16 -6.04
C TRP A 122 10.02 10.26 -6.37
N VAL A 123 9.37 11.37 -5.99
CA VAL A 123 7.92 11.52 -6.17
C VAL A 123 7.55 11.63 -7.65
N LYS A 124 8.40 12.23 -8.49
CA LYS A 124 8.23 12.21 -9.96
C LYS A 124 8.27 10.78 -10.51
N LEU A 125 9.24 9.97 -10.08
CA LEU A 125 9.32 8.56 -10.47
C LEU A 125 8.04 7.79 -10.05
N PHE A 126 7.54 8.01 -8.83
CA PHE A 126 6.33 7.36 -8.36
C PHE A 126 5.09 7.80 -9.15
N LYS A 127 5.00 9.07 -9.50
CA LYS A 127 3.96 9.60 -10.38
C LYS A 127 4.04 8.98 -11.78
N GLU A 128 5.23 8.85 -12.32
CA GLU A 128 5.46 8.21 -13.62
C GLU A 128 5.11 6.72 -13.59
N ALA A 129 5.37 6.04 -12.47
CA ALA A 129 4.91 4.67 -12.21
C ALA A 129 3.38 4.55 -12.08
N GLY A 130 2.65 5.68 -11.99
CA GLY A 130 1.19 5.72 -11.89
C GLY A 130 0.64 5.76 -10.47
N ALA A 131 1.47 5.87 -9.45
CA ALA A 131 1.02 5.95 -8.06
C ALA A 131 0.12 7.17 -7.82
N LYS A 132 -0.90 7.01 -6.98
CA LYS A 132 -1.82 8.06 -6.56
C LYS A 132 -1.57 8.51 -5.12
N TYR A 133 -0.89 7.70 -4.33
CA TYR A 133 -0.49 8.02 -2.97
C TYR A 133 0.86 7.40 -2.63
N ILE A 134 1.53 7.98 -1.63
CA ILE A 134 2.79 7.45 -1.09
C ILE A 134 2.68 7.29 0.42
N VAL A 135 3.39 6.30 0.96
CA VAL A 135 3.42 5.97 2.40
C VAL A 135 4.87 5.73 2.82
N PRO A 136 5.68 6.76 3.09
CA PRO A 136 6.99 6.55 3.70
C PRO A 136 6.88 6.07 5.15
N VAL A 137 7.79 5.21 5.57
CA VAL A 137 7.94 4.82 6.97
C VAL A 137 8.48 6.01 7.76
N ALA A 138 7.67 6.58 8.66
CA ALA A 138 8.07 7.69 9.51
C ALA A 138 8.97 7.23 10.67
N GLU A 139 8.71 6.08 11.22
CA GLU A 139 9.52 5.41 12.24
C GLU A 139 9.25 3.90 12.15
N HIS A 140 10.32 3.12 11.95
CA HIS A 140 10.25 1.66 11.96
C HIS A 140 10.40 1.12 13.38
N HIS A 141 10.36 -0.20 13.56
CA HIS A 141 10.57 -0.88 14.85
C HIS A 141 11.91 -0.52 15.50
N ASP A 142 12.90 -0.07 14.73
CA ASP A 142 14.23 0.32 15.17
C ASP A 142 14.26 1.60 16.02
N GLY A 143 13.14 2.33 16.07
CA GLY A 143 12.99 3.53 16.90
C GLY A 143 13.68 4.76 16.34
N PHE A 144 14.22 4.73 15.11
CA PHE A 144 14.83 5.90 14.49
C PHE A 144 13.77 6.67 13.68
N ALA A 145 13.45 7.89 14.13
CA ALA A 145 12.45 8.73 13.48
C ALA A 145 13.01 9.43 12.23
N MET A 146 12.42 9.17 11.06
CA MET A 146 12.79 9.77 9.78
C MET A 146 12.31 11.23 9.64
N TYR A 147 11.81 11.82 10.70
CA TYR A 147 11.22 13.15 10.76
C TYR A 147 11.77 13.98 11.91
N ASN A 148 11.47 15.28 11.93
CA ASN A 148 11.87 16.19 13.02
C ASN A 148 11.00 15.99 14.26
N SER A 149 11.25 14.94 15.03
CA SER A 149 10.51 14.70 16.28
C SER A 149 10.99 15.59 17.43
N LYS A 150 10.03 16.11 18.19
CA LYS A 150 10.27 16.79 19.47
C LYS A 150 10.45 15.79 20.63
N HIS A 151 9.81 14.62 20.49
CA HIS A 151 9.71 13.62 21.54
C HIS A 151 10.76 12.52 21.41
N ASN A 152 11.24 12.24 20.20
CA ASN A 152 12.30 11.27 19.95
C ASN A 152 13.64 11.97 19.66
N PRO A 153 14.67 11.84 20.53
CA PRO A 153 15.99 12.42 20.27
C PRO A 153 16.74 11.72 19.13
N TRP A 154 16.37 10.46 18.82
CA TRP A 154 16.95 9.65 17.74
C TRP A 154 16.21 9.90 16.44
N ASN A 155 16.56 10.98 15.76
CA ASN A 155 15.83 11.38 14.56
C ASN A 155 16.75 11.92 13.45
N ALA A 156 16.25 11.84 12.22
CA ALA A 156 16.97 12.17 10.98
C ALA A 156 17.37 13.64 10.86
N VAL A 157 16.81 14.56 11.66
CA VAL A 157 17.22 15.98 11.66
C VAL A 157 18.45 16.20 12.53
N LYS A 158 18.53 15.47 13.66
CA LYS A 158 19.65 15.58 14.61
C LYS A 158 20.85 14.72 14.23
N MET A 159 20.59 13.60 13.55
CA MET A 159 21.58 12.55 13.29
C MET A 159 21.49 12.07 11.82
N GLY A 160 22.48 11.31 11.38
CA GLY A 160 22.48 10.72 10.04
C GLY A 160 22.28 11.76 8.93
N PRO A 161 21.15 11.75 8.23
CA PRO A 161 20.86 12.64 7.09
C PRO A 161 20.83 14.14 7.44
N LYS A 162 20.57 14.50 8.68
CA LYS A 162 20.36 15.86 9.17
C LYS A 162 19.30 16.64 8.39
N ARG A 163 18.23 15.93 8.01
CA ARG A 163 17.09 16.46 7.25
C ARG A 163 15.79 15.85 7.71
N ASP A 164 14.69 16.58 7.59
CA ASP A 164 13.33 16.10 7.79
C ASP A 164 12.86 15.35 6.53
N ILE A 165 13.15 14.05 6.46
CA ILE A 165 12.85 13.21 5.29
C ILE A 165 11.35 13.18 5.01
N ILE A 166 10.53 12.96 6.04
CA ILE A 166 9.06 12.92 5.94
C ILE A 166 8.51 14.26 5.46
N GLY A 167 8.99 15.36 6.01
CA GLY A 167 8.58 16.71 5.59
C GLY A 167 8.97 17.04 4.14
N LEU A 168 10.12 16.55 3.66
CA LEU A 168 10.55 16.73 2.27
C LEU A 168 9.67 15.90 1.31
N LEU A 169 9.39 14.64 1.64
CA LEU A 169 8.51 13.78 0.83
C LEU A 169 7.08 14.33 0.78
N LYS A 170 6.55 14.82 1.91
CA LYS A 170 5.23 15.49 1.94
C LYS A 170 5.18 16.66 0.96
N LYS A 171 6.15 17.56 1.01
CA LYS A 171 6.21 18.74 0.12
C LYS A 171 6.29 18.33 -1.35
N ALA A 172 7.11 17.34 -1.67
CA ALA A 172 7.23 16.82 -3.02
C ALA A 172 5.91 16.17 -3.50
N ALA A 173 5.22 15.40 -2.63
CA ALA A 173 3.93 14.81 -2.93
C ALA A 173 2.86 15.87 -3.22
N GLU A 174 2.76 16.90 -2.39
CA GLU A 174 1.85 18.04 -2.58
C GLU A 174 2.11 18.75 -3.92
N LYS A 175 3.37 19.01 -4.26
CA LYS A 175 3.79 19.64 -5.51
C LYS A 175 3.36 18.82 -6.74
N GLU A 176 3.44 17.51 -6.67
CA GLU A 176 3.09 16.60 -7.77
C GLU A 176 1.62 16.18 -7.76
N GLY A 177 0.82 16.60 -6.77
CA GLY A 177 -0.59 16.23 -6.61
C GLY A 177 -0.80 14.77 -6.24
N ILE A 178 0.18 14.16 -5.55
CA ILE A 178 0.11 12.80 -4.99
C ILE A 178 -0.35 12.89 -3.53
N ILE A 179 -1.25 12.03 -3.14
CA ILE A 179 -1.75 11.97 -1.76
C ILE A 179 -0.64 11.45 -0.84
N PHE A 180 -0.45 12.17 0.27
CA PHE A 180 0.57 11.85 1.25
C PHE A 180 -0.02 11.07 2.41
N GLY A 181 0.52 9.89 2.66
CA GLY A 181 0.37 9.09 3.87
C GLY A 181 1.72 8.88 4.57
N LEU A 182 1.70 8.16 5.65
CA LEU A 182 2.90 7.68 6.36
C LEU A 182 2.61 6.40 7.12
N SER A 183 3.65 5.68 7.54
CA SER A 183 3.51 4.56 8.47
C SER A 183 4.28 4.79 9.76
N SER A 184 3.76 4.22 10.86
CA SER A 184 4.40 4.19 12.16
C SER A 184 4.40 2.78 12.71
N HIS A 185 5.59 2.28 13.02
CA HIS A 185 5.84 0.99 13.64
C HIS A 185 6.39 1.17 15.08
N ARG A 186 6.12 2.34 15.66
CA ARG A 186 6.63 2.76 16.97
C ARG A 186 6.27 1.82 18.09
N LEU A 187 5.07 1.25 18.06
CA LEU A 187 4.57 0.40 19.15
C LEU A 187 5.45 -0.83 19.36
N GLU A 188 5.92 -1.45 18.27
CA GLU A 188 6.77 -2.64 18.31
C GLU A 188 8.17 -2.34 18.87
N ASN A 189 8.66 -1.11 18.82
CA ASN A 189 9.94 -0.71 19.39
C ASN A 189 10.02 -1.06 20.89
N ALA A 190 8.89 -1.11 21.60
CA ALA A 190 8.85 -1.43 23.04
C ALA A 190 9.57 -2.75 23.38
N TRP A 191 9.53 -3.74 22.51
CA TRP A 191 10.11 -5.08 22.73
C TRP A 191 11.18 -5.46 21.70
N PHE A 192 11.34 -4.69 20.63
CA PHE A 192 12.10 -5.09 19.44
C PHE A 192 13.54 -5.48 19.72
N PHE A 193 14.18 -4.82 20.68
CA PHE A 193 15.58 -5.04 21.04
C PHE A 193 15.79 -5.93 22.29
N ASN A 194 14.76 -6.60 22.80
CA ASN A 194 14.85 -7.33 24.06
C ASN A 194 15.91 -8.44 24.08
N GLY A 195 16.21 -9.09 22.95
CA GLY A 195 17.25 -10.12 22.85
C GLY A 195 18.66 -9.62 23.20
N GLY A 196 18.93 -8.33 23.01
CA GLY A 196 20.19 -7.72 23.41
C GLY A 196 20.42 -7.65 24.93
N MET A 197 19.38 -7.90 25.74
CA MET A 197 19.51 -7.98 27.20
C MET A 197 20.14 -9.30 27.69
N GLU A 198 20.21 -10.33 26.83
CA GLU A 198 20.64 -11.68 27.19
C GLU A 198 22.17 -11.88 27.16
N PHE A 199 22.90 -10.91 26.65
CA PHE A 199 24.37 -10.98 26.51
C PHE A 199 24.98 -9.57 26.52
N PRO A 200 26.33 -9.42 26.69
CA PRO A 200 26.97 -8.11 26.65
C PRO A 200 26.68 -7.37 25.34
N SER A 201 25.88 -6.30 25.41
CA SER A 201 25.52 -5.46 24.29
C SER A 201 25.23 -4.03 24.75
N ASP A 202 25.19 -3.09 23.82
CA ASP A 202 24.80 -1.70 24.08
C ASP A 202 23.32 -1.52 24.43
N VAL A 203 22.47 -2.52 24.12
CA VAL A 203 21.05 -2.57 24.52
C VAL A 203 20.89 -2.58 26.05
N GLN A 204 21.87 -3.09 26.79
CA GLN A 204 21.83 -3.11 28.26
C GLN A 204 21.91 -1.70 28.90
N TYR A 205 22.37 -0.71 28.13
CA TYR A 205 22.42 0.68 28.60
C TYR A 205 21.07 1.37 28.50
N THR A 206 20.30 1.43 29.58
CA THR A 206 18.94 1.98 29.63
C THR A 206 18.86 3.47 29.24
N THR A 207 19.97 4.19 29.30
CA THR A 207 20.08 5.58 28.82
C THR A 207 19.98 5.72 27.30
N ILE A 208 20.16 4.63 26.54
CA ILE A 208 19.99 4.61 25.08
C ILE A 208 18.53 4.32 24.76
N THR A 209 17.73 5.36 24.67
CA THR A 209 16.27 5.29 24.49
C THR A 209 15.85 4.81 23.09
N LEU A 210 16.75 4.79 22.11
CA LEU A 210 16.55 4.19 20.79
C LEU A 210 15.98 2.77 20.87
N TYR A 211 16.45 1.99 21.84
CA TYR A 211 16.14 0.56 22.00
C TYR A 211 14.83 0.29 22.76
N GLY A 212 13.96 1.29 22.89
CA GLY A 212 12.64 1.15 23.50
C GLY A 212 12.69 0.69 24.96
N LYS A 213 11.66 0.01 25.41
CA LYS A 213 11.52 -0.46 26.80
C LYS A 213 12.15 -1.83 27.06
N ARG A 214 12.55 -2.56 26.02
CA ARG A 214 13.07 -3.94 26.08
C ARG A 214 12.10 -4.88 26.80
N SER A 215 10.80 -4.64 26.66
CA SER A 215 9.75 -5.44 27.26
C SER A 215 9.66 -6.85 26.67
N GLU A 216 8.85 -7.71 27.23
CA GLU A 216 8.45 -8.95 26.58
C GLU A 216 7.69 -8.65 25.29
N LYS A 217 7.79 -9.57 24.33
CA LYS A 217 7.14 -9.39 23.01
C LYS A 217 5.62 -9.20 23.19
N GLU A 218 5.09 -8.15 22.56
CA GLU A 218 3.66 -7.80 22.55
C GLU A 218 3.05 -7.52 23.94
N VAL A 219 3.89 -7.14 24.93
CA VAL A 219 3.44 -6.64 26.23
C VAL A 219 3.61 -5.14 26.29
N TYR A 220 2.50 -4.41 26.43
CA TYR A 220 2.46 -2.95 26.39
C TYR A 220 1.94 -2.37 27.70
N SER A 221 2.78 -1.62 28.40
CA SER A 221 2.38 -0.84 29.57
C SER A 221 1.67 0.45 29.14
N ASP A 222 0.94 1.07 30.06
CA ASP A 222 0.33 2.40 29.85
C ASP A 222 1.35 3.43 29.37
N GLU A 223 2.59 3.38 29.90
CA GLU A 223 3.66 4.27 29.47
C GLU A 223 3.99 4.10 27.98
N VAL A 224 4.05 2.85 27.48
CA VAL A 224 4.28 2.55 26.04
C VAL A 224 3.09 3.02 25.20
N CYS A 225 1.87 2.82 25.68
CA CYS A 225 0.66 3.24 24.98
C CYS A 225 0.54 4.77 24.91
N ILE A 226 0.93 5.48 25.97
CA ILE A 226 0.98 6.95 26.01
C ILE A 226 2.08 7.46 25.05
N ASP A 227 3.26 6.83 25.03
CA ASP A 227 4.34 7.14 24.10
C ASP A 227 3.87 6.98 22.63
N PHE A 228 3.15 5.90 22.34
CA PHE A 228 2.52 5.71 21.03
C PHE A 228 1.59 6.86 20.65
N LEU A 229 0.70 7.31 21.54
CA LEU A 229 -0.20 8.44 21.30
C LEU A 229 0.56 9.74 21.05
N ILE A 230 1.57 10.04 21.87
CA ILE A 230 2.38 11.25 21.76
C ILE A 230 3.04 11.33 20.36
N HIS A 231 3.66 10.25 19.91
CA HIS A 231 4.35 10.21 18.61
C HIS A 231 3.38 10.25 17.43
N THR A 232 2.27 9.53 17.52
CA THR A 232 1.27 9.53 16.44
C THR A 232 0.55 10.86 16.33
N HIS A 233 0.20 11.52 17.45
CA HIS A 233 -0.35 12.88 17.45
C HIS A 233 0.65 13.89 16.86
N GLU A 234 1.96 13.78 17.21
CA GLU A 234 2.98 14.64 16.61
C GLU A 234 3.02 14.50 15.08
N LEU A 235 2.91 13.27 14.55
CA LEU A 235 2.88 13.02 13.11
C LEU A 235 1.61 13.61 12.45
N ILE A 236 0.45 13.44 13.08
CA ILE A 236 -0.83 14.00 12.64
C ILE A 236 -0.76 15.52 12.55
N ASP A 237 -0.39 16.18 13.65
CA ASP A 237 -0.38 17.63 13.76
C ASP A 237 0.61 18.27 12.77
N LYS A 238 1.76 17.63 12.59
CA LYS A 238 2.86 18.19 11.82
C LYS A 238 2.73 17.96 10.33
N TYR A 239 2.25 16.80 9.92
CA TYR A 239 2.27 16.39 8.53
C TYR A 239 0.88 16.26 7.91
N GLN A 240 -0.20 16.21 8.69
CA GLN A 240 -1.58 16.09 8.22
C GLN A 240 -1.71 14.99 7.12
N PRO A 241 -1.25 13.77 7.37
CA PRO A 241 -1.32 12.70 6.38
C PRO A 241 -2.77 12.33 6.11
N GLN A 242 -3.09 11.89 4.88
CA GLN A 242 -4.41 11.35 4.55
C GLN A 242 -4.51 9.84 4.72
N LEU A 243 -3.39 9.18 4.97
CA LEU A 243 -3.30 7.77 5.30
C LEU A 243 -2.27 7.58 6.40
N ILE A 244 -2.65 6.83 7.46
CA ILE A 244 -1.69 6.32 8.44
C ILE A 244 -1.76 4.80 8.44
N TYR A 245 -0.61 4.17 8.22
CA TYR A 245 -0.44 2.73 8.23
C TYR A 245 0.18 2.28 9.54
N PHE A 246 -0.38 1.24 10.14
CA PHE A 246 0.16 0.53 11.30
C PHE A 246 0.40 -0.93 10.98
N ASP A 247 1.42 -1.48 11.60
CA ASP A 247 1.70 -2.90 11.56
C ASP A 247 0.74 -3.69 12.49
N TRP A 248 1.05 -4.95 12.83
CA TRP A 248 0.06 -5.89 13.38
C TRP A 248 -0.36 -5.67 14.84
N THR A 249 0.40 -4.90 15.65
CA THR A 249 0.25 -4.93 17.11
C THR A 249 -0.74 -3.94 17.72
N VAL A 250 -1.22 -2.94 16.96
CA VAL A 250 -2.16 -1.95 17.50
C VAL A 250 -3.46 -2.56 18.05
N ASN A 251 -3.83 -3.79 17.64
CA ASN A 251 -4.97 -4.54 18.20
C ASN A 251 -4.77 -5.00 19.66
N LYS A 252 -3.56 -4.90 20.19
CA LYS A 252 -3.26 -5.22 21.58
C LYS A 252 -3.53 -4.05 22.54
N ILE A 253 -3.81 -2.87 22.00
CA ILE A 253 -4.03 -1.63 22.77
C ILE A 253 -5.35 -0.94 22.38
N PRO A 254 -6.51 -1.64 22.37
CA PRO A 254 -7.74 -1.16 21.75
C PRO A 254 -8.22 0.19 22.31
N ASP A 255 -8.13 0.43 23.62
CA ASP A 255 -8.57 1.67 24.25
C ASP A 255 -7.71 2.88 23.82
N TYR A 256 -6.40 2.70 23.72
CA TYR A 256 -5.50 3.73 23.23
C TYR A 256 -5.63 3.93 21.73
N PHE A 257 -5.90 2.86 20.99
CA PHE A 257 -6.11 2.94 19.56
C PHE A 257 -7.43 3.67 19.21
N ASN A 258 -8.49 3.48 20.00
CA ASN A 258 -9.72 4.27 19.87
C ASN A 258 -9.48 5.76 20.10
N LYS A 259 -8.66 6.14 21.09
CA LYS A 259 -8.26 7.53 21.33
C LYS A 259 -7.51 8.11 20.13
N PHE A 260 -6.58 7.34 19.55
CA PHE A 260 -5.87 7.71 18.32
C PHE A 260 -6.84 7.93 17.16
N LEU A 261 -7.77 6.99 16.91
CA LEU A 261 -8.76 7.10 15.83
C LEU A 261 -9.64 8.33 15.98
N ALA A 262 -10.19 8.54 17.18
CA ALA A 262 -11.04 9.71 17.48
C ALA A 262 -10.27 11.02 17.22
N TYR A 263 -9.03 11.11 17.70
CA TYR A 263 -8.18 12.28 17.48
C TYR A 263 -7.94 12.52 15.98
N TYR A 264 -7.47 11.51 15.25
CA TYR A 264 -7.11 11.62 13.84
C TYR A 264 -8.33 11.96 12.96
N TYR A 265 -9.46 11.30 13.19
CA TYR A 265 -10.68 11.55 12.42
C TYR A 265 -11.26 12.93 12.70
N ASN A 266 -11.24 13.44 13.95
CA ASN A 266 -11.62 14.80 14.25
C ASN A 266 -10.69 15.83 13.56
N CYS A 267 -9.35 15.63 13.60
CA CYS A 267 -8.41 16.46 12.86
C CYS A 267 -8.71 16.50 11.35
N SER A 268 -9.12 15.36 10.78
CA SER A 268 -9.46 15.27 9.35
C SER A 268 -10.65 16.15 8.96
N LEU A 269 -11.63 16.30 9.86
CA LEU A 269 -12.76 17.21 9.66
C LEU A 269 -12.30 18.67 9.63
N ASP A 270 -11.40 19.05 10.54
CA ASP A 270 -10.83 20.41 10.58
C ASP A 270 -10.01 20.72 9.32
N TRP A 271 -9.36 19.73 8.74
CA TRP A 271 -8.62 19.89 7.47
C TRP A 271 -9.50 19.87 6.23
N GLY A 272 -10.75 19.40 6.35
CA GLY A 272 -11.62 19.14 5.20
C GLY A 272 -11.08 18.06 4.26
N LYS A 273 -10.35 17.07 4.80
CA LYS A 273 -9.73 15.98 4.04
C LYS A 273 -10.21 14.63 4.57
N GLY A 274 -10.72 13.78 3.68
CA GLY A 274 -11.01 12.40 4.04
C GLY A 274 -9.71 11.62 4.29
N VAL A 275 -9.67 10.90 5.41
CA VAL A 275 -8.50 10.11 5.83
C VAL A 275 -8.83 8.64 6.02
N ILE A 276 -7.82 7.78 5.96
CA ILE A 276 -7.92 6.36 6.26
C ILE A 276 -6.82 5.92 7.23
N VAL A 277 -7.09 4.83 7.93
CA VAL A 277 -6.11 4.09 8.72
C VAL A 277 -6.03 2.66 8.19
N ASN A 278 -4.82 2.19 7.88
CA ASN A 278 -4.55 0.79 7.57
C ASN A 278 -4.12 0.04 8.82
N ALA A 279 -4.66 -1.17 9.00
CA ALA A 279 -4.24 -2.09 10.05
C ALA A 279 -4.43 -3.55 9.61
N LYS A 280 -3.53 -4.45 10.08
CA LYS A 280 -3.46 -5.82 9.57
C LYS A 280 -4.55 -6.75 10.12
N HIS A 281 -4.88 -6.71 11.40
CA HIS A 281 -5.76 -7.72 12.04
C HIS A 281 -6.67 -7.16 13.12
N GLY A 282 -7.84 -7.79 13.28
CA GLY A 282 -8.63 -7.69 14.52
C GLY A 282 -9.54 -6.48 14.66
N TYR A 283 -9.87 -5.81 13.54
CA TYR A 283 -10.68 -4.59 13.57
C TYR A 283 -11.96 -4.66 12.74
N PRO A 284 -12.95 -3.82 13.07
CA PRO A 284 -14.11 -3.64 12.21
C PRO A 284 -13.72 -3.07 10.84
N THR A 285 -14.01 -3.79 9.77
CA THR A 285 -13.65 -3.42 8.39
C THR A 285 -14.45 -2.26 7.82
N ASN A 286 -15.43 -1.73 8.56
CA ASN A 286 -16.22 -0.56 8.17
C ASN A 286 -15.64 0.78 8.65
N ILE A 287 -14.56 0.74 9.46
CA ILE A 287 -13.91 1.95 10.00
C ILE A 287 -12.39 1.99 9.73
N LEU A 288 -11.83 0.89 9.30
CA LEU A 288 -10.40 0.72 8.98
C LEU A 288 -10.25 0.00 7.66
N VAL A 289 -9.20 0.32 6.93
CA VAL A 289 -8.78 -0.43 5.75
C VAL A 289 -7.95 -1.62 6.23
N GLY A 290 -8.51 -2.83 6.11
CA GLY A 290 -7.78 -4.05 6.42
C GLY A 290 -6.66 -4.27 5.42
N ASP A 291 -5.46 -4.58 5.91
CA ASP A 291 -4.30 -4.88 5.08
C ASP A 291 -3.99 -6.37 5.07
N VAL A 292 -3.63 -6.90 3.89
CA VAL A 292 -3.23 -8.30 3.69
C VAL A 292 -1.77 -8.32 3.27
N GLU A 293 -0.90 -8.52 4.25
CA GLU A 293 0.55 -8.48 4.04
C GLU A 293 1.02 -9.50 3.00
N ARG A 294 1.71 -9.01 1.97
CA ARG A 294 2.33 -9.82 0.91
C ARG A 294 1.38 -10.91 0.40
N GLY A 295 0.12 -10.54 0.13
CA GLY A 295 -0.87 -11.54 -0.17
C GLY A 295 -2.06 -11.09 -0.98
N LYS A 296 -3.05 -11.99 -1.10
CA LYS A 296 -4.25 -11.81 -1.90
C LYS A 296 -5.47 -12.38 -1.20
N LEU A 297 -6.64 -11.90 -1.57
CA LEU A 297 -7.92 -12.46 -1.16
C LEU A 297 -8.53 -13.28 -2.30
N ASN A 298 -9.28 -14.34 -1.96
CA ASN A 298 -10.03 -15.11 -2.94
C ASN A 298 -11.33 -14.43 -3.36
N GLU A 299 -11.93 -13.63 -2.47
CA GLU A 299 -13.26 -13.07 -2.61
C GLU A 299 -13.26 -11.55 -2.63
N MET A 300 -14.27 -10.99 -3.28
CA MET A 300 -14.56 -9.55 -3.22
C MET A 300 -14.94 -9.15 -1.80
N ARG A 301 -14.53 -7.94 -1.38
CA ARG A 301 -14.88 -7.34 -0.10
C ARG A 301 -15.89 -6.22 -0.29
N LYS A 302 -16.80 -6.10 0.68
CA LYS A 302 -17.78 -5.00 0.72
C LYS A 302 -17.11 -3.66 0.92
N TYR A 303 -16.15 -3.60 1.86
CA TYR A 303 -15.38 -2.40 2.18
C TYR A 303 -14.02 -2.43 1.50
N PRO A 304 -13.42 -1.26 1.24
CA PRO A 304 -12.07 -1.18 0.69
C PRO A 304 -11.07 -1.92 1.59
N TRP A 305 -10.10 -2.55 0.98
CA TRP A 305 -8.98 -3.21 1.64
C TRP A 305 -7.69 -2.92 0.88
N GLN A 306 -6.57 -3.27 1.45
CA GLN A 306 -5.26 -3.07 0.85
C GLN A 306 -4.44 -4.34 0.91
N THR A 307 -3.56 -4.52 -0.06
CA THR A 307 -2.40 -5.39 0.03
C THR A 307 -1.16 -4.52 -0.02
N ASP A 308 -0.30 -4.67 0.99
CA ASP A 308 1.07 -4.22 0.90
C ASP A 308 1.97 -5.36 0.39
N THR A 309 2.85 -5.07 -0.54
CA THR A 309 3.86 -6.00 -1.04
C THR A 309 5.12 -5.25 -1.46
N SER A 310 6.25 -5.95 -1.56
CA SER A 310 7.51 -5.34 -1.98
C SER A 310 7.91 -5.76 -3.39
N ILE A 311 8.62 -4.88 -4.11
CA ILE A 311 9.34 -5.26 -5.33
C ILE A 311 10.36 -6.35 -4.97
N GLY A 312 11.08 -6.22 -3.86
CA GLY A 312 11.93 -7.27 -3.33
C GLY A 312 11.13 -8.49 -2.86
N LYS A 313 11.62 -9.69 -3.13
CA LYS A 313 10.95 -10.95 -2.75
C LYS A 313 11.06 -11.26 -1.26
N HIS A 314 12.17 -10.85 -0.61
CA HIS A 314 12.51 -11.30 0.74
C HIS A 314 12.52 -10.17 1.77
N SER A 315 12.92 -8.96 1.39
CA SER A 315 13.06 -7.83 2.30
C SER A 315 12.12 -6.68 1.93
N TRP A 316 11.69 -5.91 2.94
CA TRP A 316 11.03 -4.62 2.74
C TRP A 316 12.06 -3.50 2.54
N GLY A 317 13.17 -3.53 3.30
CA GLY A 317 14.29 -2.61 3.15
C GLY A 317 15.31 -3.07 2.12
N TYR A 318 16.27 -2.21 1.81
CA TYR A 318 17.38 -2.57 0.93
C TYR A 318 18.30 -3.63 1.56
N VAL A 319 18.60 -4.67 0.80
CA VAL A 319 19.63 -5.66 1.11
C VAL A 319 20.45 -5.99 -0.16
N ASN A 320 21.72 -6.37 0.04
CA ASN A 320 22.58 -6.77 -1.07
C ASN A 320 22.10 -8.10 -1.65
N GLY A 321 21.99 -8.17 -2.98
CA GLY A 321 21.61 -9.40 -3.69
C GLY A 321 20.12 -9.74 -3.62
N GLU A 322 19.24 -8.78 -3.26
CA GLU A 322 17.79 -8.97 -3.26
C GLU A 322 17.29 -9.33 -4.66
N GLU A 323 16.47 -10.38 -4.73
CA GLU A 323 15.74 -10.72 -5.94
C GLU A 323 14.45 -9.89 -6.05
N ASN A 324 14.19 -9.35 -7.23
CA ASN A 324 12.99 -8.57 -7.49
C ASN A 324 11.89 -9.38 -8.19
N LYS A 325 10.65 -9.06 -7.91
CA LYS A 325 9.48 -9.49 -8.67
C LYS A 325 9.49 -8.86 -10.06
N THR A 326 8.94 -9.55 -11.04
CA THR A 326 8.80 -9.00 -12.39
C THR A 326 7.66 -8.00 -12.46
N PRO A 327 7.70 -7.03 -13.41
CA PRO A 327 6.57 -6.13 -13.66
C PRO A 327 5.26 -6.88 -13.94
N ASP A 328 5.31 -7.97 -14.69
CA ASP A 328 4.14 -8.79 -15.05
C ASP A 328 3.47 -9.36 -13.80
N GLN A 329 4.26 -9.91 -12.88
CA GLN A 329 3.74 -10.44 -11.62
C GLN A 329 2.99 -9.35 -10.83
N ILE A 330 3.59 -8.16 -10.70
CA ILE A 330 2.99 -7.04 -9.95
C ILE A 330 1.73 -6.50 -10.65
N ILE A 331 1.73 -6.42 -11.98
CA ILE A 331 0.57 -6.00 -12.76
C ILE A 331 -0.58 -7.00 -12.62
N HIS A 332 -0.32 -8.29 -12.69
CA HIS A 332 -1.33 -9.33 -12.46
C HIS A 332 -1.91 -9.22 -11.05
N ASP A 333 -1.07 -8.97 -10.05
CA ASP A 333 -1.50 -8.78 -8.67
C ASP A 333 -2.37 -7.52 -8.52
N LEU A 334 -1.96 -6.40 -9.12
CA LEU A 334 -2.74 -5.16 -9.12
C LEU A 334 -4.13 -5.38 -9.72
N VAL A 335 -4.20 -6.03 -10.88
CA VAL A 335 -5.48 -6.32 -11.57
C VAL A 335 -6.37 -7.22 -10.73
N ASP A 336 -5.82 -8.27 -10.13
CA ASP A 336 -6.55 -9.19 -9.26
C ASP A 336 -7.07 -8.50 -8.00
N ILE A 337 -6.25 -7.71 -7.32
CA ILE A 337 -6.58 -6.94 -6.12
C ILE A 337 -7.70 -5.94 -6.40
N VAL A 338 -7.56 -5.15 -7.47
CA VAL A 338 -8.54 -4.12 -7.85
C VAL A 338 -9.90 -4.73 -8.18
N SER A 339 -9.92 -5.89 -8.86
CA SER A 339 -11.16 -6.60 -9.18
C SER A 339 -11.96 -7.04 -7.94
N LYS A 340 -11.31 -7.07 -6.78
CA LYS A 340 -11.88 -7.51 -5.48
C LYS A 340 -12.07 -6.36 -4.48
N ASN A 341 -12.10 -5.11 -4.95
CA ASN A 341 -12.24 -3.89 -4.16
C ASN A 341 -11.00 -3.51 -3.32
N GLY A 342 -9.82 -3.94 -3.75
CA GLY A 342 -8.56 -3.68 -3.07
C GLY A 342 -7.73 -2.58 -3.72
N ASN A 343 -6.75 -2.09 -2.97
CA ASN A 343 -5.66 -1.24 -3.42
C ASN A 343 -4.33 -1.98 -3.25
N LEU A 344 -3.40 -1.76 -4.17
CA LEU A 344 -2.03 -2.23 -4.05
C LEU A 344 -1.15 -1.12 -3.49
N LEU A 345 -0.44 -1.38 -2.40
CA LEU A 345 0.63 -0.56 -1.85
C LEU A 345 1.96 -1.26 -2.10
N LEU A 346 2.69 -0.81 -3.14
CA LEU A 346 3.91 -1.44 -3.60
C LEU A 346 5.14 -0.80 -2.95
N ASN A 347 5.91 -1.59 -2.23
CA ASN A 347 7.08 -1.13 -1.51
C ASN A 347 8.35 -1.12 -2.35
N ILE A 348 9.17 -0.12 -2.07
CA ILE A 348 10.56 -0.02 -2.48
C ILE A 348 11.49 0.06 -1.27
N GLY A 349 12.71 -0.46 -1.42
CA GLY A 349 13.79 -0.37 -0.43
C GLY A 349 14.99 0.40 -1.00
N PRO A 350 15.09 1.72 -0.78
CA PRO A 350 16.22 2.51 -1.27
C PRO A 350 17.53 2.20 -0.54
N HIS A 351 18.66 2.44 -1.22
CA HIS A 351 20.01 2.44 -0.64
C HIS A 351 20.15 3.46 0.50
N PRO A 352 21.09 3.27 1.43
CA PRO A 352 21.32 4.20 2.54
C PRO A 352 21.76 5.61 2.08
N ASP A 353 22.30 5.75 0.87
CA ASP A 353 22.64 7.05 0.28
C ASP A 353 21.45 7.79 -0.33
N GLY A 354 20.26 7.13 -0.43
CA GLY A 354 19.04 7.70 -0.99
C GLY A 354 18.81 7.38 -2.47
N THR A 355 19.62 6.51 -3.09
CA THR A 355 19.35 6.06 -4.46
C THR A 355 18.35 4.92 -4.46
N ILE A 356 17.39 4.94 -5.38
CA ILE A 356 16.55 3.79 -5.73
C ILE A 356 17.32 2.97 -6.76
N THR A 357 17.40 1.64 -6.60
CA THR A 357 18.14 0.79 -7.53
C THR A 357 17.59 0.86 -8.95
N ASP A 358 18.43 0.67 -9.94
CA ASP A 358 18.00 0.75 -11.34
C ASP A 358 16.99 -0.36 -11.67
N GLU A 359 17.12 -1.54 -11.05
CA GLU A 359 16.15 -2.63 -11.18
C GLU A 359 14.77 -2.23 -10.66
N GLN A 360 14.68 -1.62 -9.46
CA GLN A 360 13.42 -1.15 -8.92
C GLN A 360 12.82 -0.02 -9.77
N LYS A 361 13.65 0.91 -10.28
CA LYS A 361 13.20 1.94 -11.23
C LYS A 361 12.59 1.33 -12.48
N GLN A 362 13.24 0.32 -13.08
CA GLN A 362 12.74 -0.36 -14.28
C GLN A 362 11.39 -1.04 -14.03
N VAL A 363 11.21 -1.69 -12.88
CA VAL A 363 9.93 -2.29 -12.49
C VAL A 363 8.85 -1.20 -12.40
N LEU A 364 9.11 -0.10 -11.69
CA LEU A 364 8.18 1.01 -11.52
C LEU A 364 7.79 1.63 -12.87
N LEU A 365 8.75 1.92 -13.74
CA LEU A 365 8.50 2.51 -15.06
C LEU A 365 7.73 1.57 -15.98
N SER A 366 7.96 0.26 -15.88
CA SER A 366 7.21 -0.75 -16.64
C SER A 366 5.74 -0.78 -16.21
N ILE A 367 5.46 -0.72 -14.91
CA ILE A 367 4.10 -0.61 -14.36
C ILE A 367 3.45 0.70 -14.86
N GLY A 368 4.18 1.81 -14.81
CA GLY A 368 3.70 3.11 -15.31
C GLY A 368 3.37 3.11 -16.79
N LYS A 369 4.20 2.45 -17.61
CA LYS A 369 3.94 2.28 -19.04
C LYS A 369 2.64 1.50 -19.29
N TRP A 370 2.41 0.43 -18.55
CA TRP A 370 1.19 -0.36 -18.62
C TRP A 370 -0.04 0.45 -18.17
N LEU A 371 0.06 1.19 -17.05
CA LEU A 371 -1.02 2.02 -16.52
C LEU A 371 -1.37 3.22 -17.39
N LYS A 372 -0.44 3.74 -18.20
CA LYS A 372 -0.76 4.77 -19.21
C LYS A 372 -1.73 4.26 -20.27
N ILE A 373 -1.71 2.96 -20.59
CA ILE A 373 -2.59 2.33 -21.55
C ILE A 373 -3.89 1.87 -20.87
N ASN A 374 -3.77 1.19 -19.74
CA ASN A 374 -4.85 0.43 -19.10
C ASN A 374 -5.45 1.11 -17.87
N GLY A 375 -5.01 2.33 -17.52
CA GLY A 375 -5.41 3.01 -16.30
C GLY A 375 -6.91 3.24 -16.14
N ASP A 376 -7.66 3.36 -17.25
CA ASP A 376 -9.12 3.50 -17.20
C ASP A 376 -9.82 2.26 -16.66
N ALA A 377 -9.23 1.08 -16.86
CA ALA A 377 -9.71 -0.18 -16.31
C ALA A 377 -9.35 -0.37 -14.82
N ILE A 378 -8.51 0.53 -14.26
CA ILE A 378 -7.99 0.47 -12.89
C ILE A 378 -8.53 1.62 -12.03
N TYR A 379 -8.17 2.86 -12.37
CA TYR A 379 -8.46 4.03 -11.53
C TYR A 379 -9.93 4.44 -11.57
N GLY A 380 -10.50 4.74 -10.40
CA GLY A 380 -11.90 5.15 -10.26
C GLY A 380 -12.90 4.03 -10.56
N THR A 381 -12.43 2.79 -10.64
CA THR A 381 -13.30 1.63 -10.90
C THR A 381 -13.90 1.05 -9.62
N ARG A 382 -14.94 0.25 -9.79
CA ARG A 382 -15.61 -0.52 -8.74
C ARG A 382 -15.70 -2.00 -9.17
N CYS A 383 -15.99 -2.86 -8.22
CA CYS A 383 -16.22 -4.27 -8.53
C CYS A 383 -17.48 -4.46 -9.39
N TRP A 384 -17.42 -5.44 -10.27
CA TRP A 384 -18.60 -5.96 -10.93
C TRP A 384 -19.32 -6.96 -10.02
N ILE A 385 -20.34 -7.66 -10.54
CA ILE A 385 -21.07 -8.72 -9.82
C ILE A 385 -20.18 -9.92 -9.44
N LYS A 386 -19.04 -10.07 -10.09
CA LYS A 386 -17.98 -11.04 -9.78
C LYS A 386 -16.60 -10.45 -10.12
N SER A 387 -15.57 -10.89 -9.44
CA SER A 387 -14.20 -10.40 -9.64
C SER A 387 -13.54 -10.89 -10.93
N GLY A 388 -13.88 -12.07 -11.38
CA GLY A 388 -13.26 -12.63 -12.59
C GLY A 388 -13.77 -14.01 -12.95
N GLU A 389 -13.18 -14.59 -13.99
CA GLU A 389 -13.35 -15.97 -14.40
C GLU A 389 -12.05 -16.54 -14.98
N GLY A 390 -11.99 -17.86 -15.13
CA GLY A 390 -10.81 -18.62 -15.52
C GLY A 390 -10.59 -19.80 -14.59
N GLU A 391 -9.63 -20.64 -14.93
CA GLU A 391 -9.31 -21.85 -14.17
C GLU A 391 -8.09 -21.70 -13.28
N SER A 392 -7.20 -20.72 -13.61
CA SER A 392 -5.98 -20.48 -12.81
C SER A 392 -6.32 -19.84 -11.49
N LYS A 393 -5.89 -20.52 -10.41
CA LYS A 393 -6.05 -20.04 -9.04
C LYS A 393 -4.68 -19.61 -8.52
N GLY A 394 -4.56 -18.34 -8.16
CA GLY A 394 -3.43 -17.88 -7.34
C GLY A 394 -3.55 -18.37 -5.89
N THR A 395 -2.45 -18.40 -5.19
CA THR A 395 -2.42 -18.56 -3.73
C THR A 395 -3.12 -17.38 -3.07
N SER A 396 -3.71 -17.60 -1.91
CA SER A 396 -4.40 -16.57 -1.12
C SER A 396 -3.95 -16.59 0.33
N GLY A 397 -4.19 -15.47 1.03
CA GLY A 397 -3.73 -15.24 2.38
C GLY A 397 -2.45 -14.42 2.41
N SER A 398 -1.97 -14.07 3.60
CA SER A 398 -0.73 -13.33 3.78
C SER A 398 0.49 -14.16 3.36
N PHE A 399 1.57 -13.51 2.93
CA PHE A 399 2.84 -14.11 2.49
C PHE A 399 2.69 -15.13 1.33
N SER A 400 1.77 -14.85 0.40
CA SER A 400 1.48 -15.72 -0.74
C SER A 400 1.89 -15.12 -2.10
N ASP A 401 2.66 -14.05 -2.11
CA ASP A 401 2.98 -13.23 -3.27
C ASP A 401 4.33 -13.54 -3.95
N ASN A 402 5.14 -14.46 -3.40
CA ASN A 402 6.47 -14.76 -3.93
C ASN A 402 6.43 -15.64 -5.18
N GLU A 403 5.39 -16.44 -5.37
CA GLU A 403 5.24 -17.29 -6.52
C GLU A 403 4.36 -16.65 -7.59
N ALA A 404 4.87 -16.53 -8.79
CA ALA A 404 4.10 -16.06 -9.94
C ALA A 404 3.08 -17.10 -10.37
N THR A 405 1.80 -16.72 -10.43
CA THR A 405 0.75 -17.57 -10.99
C THR A 405 0.85 -17.58 -12.52
N LYS A 406 0.86 -18.76 -13.12
CA LYS A 406 0.81 -18.89 -14.56
C LYS A 406 -0.64 -18.74 -15.04
N TYR A 407 -0.90 -17.69 -15.77
CA TYR A 407 -2.21 -17.40 -16.35
C TYR A 407 -2.28 -17.77 -17.85
N ASN A 408 -3.50 -17.78 -18.36
CA ASN A 408 -3.81 -17.89 -19.80
C ASN A 408 -4.87 -16.85 -20.20
N CYS A 409 -5.14 -16.69 -21.48
CA CYS A 409 -6.06 -15.67 -21.97
C CYS A 409 -7.55 -15.87 -21.56
N GLN A 410 -7.92 -17.00 -20.96
CA GLN A 410 -9.26 -17.23 -20.39
C GLN A 410 -9.33 -16.83 -18.90
N ASP A 411 -8.21 -16.47 -18.30
CA ASP A 411 -8.17 -15.91 -16.94
C ASP A 411 -8.43 -14.41 -17.03
N ILE A 412 -9.60 -13.99 -16.55
CA ILE A 412 -10.12 -12.63 -16.73
C ILE A 412 -10.40 -12.03 -15.37
N ARG A 413 -10.17 -10.73 -15.23
CA ARG A 413 -10.61 -9.92 -14.08
C ARG A 413 -11.54 -8.81 -14.53
N PHE A 414 -12.52 -8.49 -13.70
CA PHE A 414 -13.57 -7.53 -14.02
C PHE A 414 -13.54 -6.30 -13.12
N THR A 415 -13.67 -5.13 -13.75
CA THR A 415 -13.92 -3.87 -13.07
C THR A 415 -14.99 -3.08 -13.81
N THR A 416 -15.62 -2.09 -13.14
CA THR A 416 -16.67 -1.26 -13.74
C THR A 416 -16.41 0.22 -13.45
N LYS A 417 -16.78 1.08 -14.43
CA LYS A 417 -16.77 2.53 -14.28
C LYS A 417 -17.95 3.13 -15.06
N GLY A 418 -18.90 3.69 -14.33
CA GLY A 418 -20.15 4.13 -14.95
C GLY A 418 -20.87 2.97 -15.64
N ASN A 419 -21.13 3.10 -16.93
CA ASN A 419 -21.79 2.07 -17.76
C ASN A 419 -20.80 1.14 -18.49
N THR A 420 -19.54 1.20 -18.13
CA THR A 420 -18.47 0.44 -18.77
C THR A 420 -18.04 -0.74 -17.89
N LEU A 421 -17.99 -1.93 -18.48
CA LEU A 421 -17.37 -3.12 -17.93
C LEU A 421 -16.00 -3.32 -18.57
N TYR A 422 -14.95 -3.37 -17.77
CA TYR A 422 -13.62 -3.77 -18.22
C TYR A 422 -13.43 -5.25 -17.93
N ALA A 423 -13.01 -5.99 -18.95
CA ALA A 423 -12.66 -7.41 -18.87
C ALA A 423 -11.17 -7.53 -19.19
N ILE A 424 -10.34 -7.63 -18.17
CA ILE A 424 -8.89 -7.65 -18.30
C ILE A 424 -8.43 -9.10 -18.38
N THR A 425 -7.93 -9.55 -19.53
CA THR A 425 -7.35 -10.88 -19.70
C THR A 425 -5.91 -10.88 -19.20
N LEU A 426 -5.54 -11.92 -18.45
CA LEU A 426 -4.22 -11.97 -17.78
C LEU A 426 -3.12 -12.57 -18.69
N ASP A 427 -3.46 -12.96 -19.91
CA ASP A 427 -2.51 -13.34 -20.94
C ASP A 427 -3.11 -13.11 -22.33
N TRP A 428 -2.27 -13.14 -23.35
CA TRP A 428 -2.64 -12.95 -24.74
C TRP A 428 -3.13 -14.25 -25.39
N GLY A 429 -4.09 -14.13 -26.30
CA GLY A 429 -4.61 -15.25 -27.06
C GLY A 429 -5.12 -14.87 -28.44
N LYS A 430 -5.69 -15.81 -29.14
CA LYS A 430 -6.41 -15.54 -30.41
C LYS A 430 -7.83 -15.07 -30.14
N GLN A 431 -8.47 -15.69 -29.16
CA GLN A 431 -9.86 -15.42 -28.78
C GLN A 431 -10.05 -15.64 -27.28
N VAL A 432 -11.00 -14.92 -26.70
CA VAL A 432 -11.47 -15.10 -25.35
C VAL A 432 -13.00 -15.26 -25.31
N MET A 433 -13.47 -16.18 -24.48
CA MET A 433 -14.90 -16.36 -24.20
C MET A 433 -15.22 -15.84 -22.82
N ILE A 434 -15.90 -14.71 -22.71
CA ILE A 434 -16.39 -14.18 -21.45
C ILE A 434 -17.71 -14.87 -21.10
N LYS A 435 -17.63 -15.98 -20.35
CA LYS A 435 -18.79 -16.84 -20.03
C LYS A 435 -19.82 -16.11 -19.17
N SER A 436 -19.39 -15.21 -18.31
CA SER A 436 -20.24 -14.38 -17.46
C SER A 436 -21.12 -13.38 -18.22
N LEU A 437 -20.93 -13.24 -19.51
CA LEU A 437 -21.73 -12.39 -20.38
C LEU A 437 -22.54 -13.25 -21.36
N ASN A 438 -23.12 -14.34 -20.88
CA ASN A 438 -24.10 -15.13 -21.63
C ASN A 438 -25.45 -14.40 -21.72
N LYS A 439 -26.34 -14.87 -22.59
CA LYS A 439 -27.63 -14.25 -22.81
C LYS A 439 -28.51 -14.14 -21.56
N ASP A 440 -28.37 -15.07 -20.58
CA ASP A 440 -29.16 -15.04 -19.36
C ASP A 440 -28.74 -13.92 -18.42
N VAL A 441 -27.46 -13.59 -18.38
CA VAL A 441 -26.91 -12.48 -17.59
C VAL A 441 -27.19 -11.15 -18.27
N VAL A 442 -27.05 -11.09 -19.59
CA VAL A 442 -27.23 -9.84 -20.35
C VAL A 442 -28.71 -9.49 -20.56
N ARG A 443 -29.61 -10.49 -20.48
CA ARG A 443 -31.09 -10.39 -20.65
C ARG A 443 -31.61 -9.11 -21.34
N ASP A 444 -31.82 -8.06 -20.53
CA ASP A 444 -32.35 -6.76 -21.00
C ASP A 444 -31.23 -5.75 -21.31
N ALA A 445 -29.97 -6.09 -21.11
CA ALA A 445 -28.83 -5.24 -21.41
C ALA A 445 -28.29 -5.55 -22.79
N LYS A 446 -28.03 -4.53 -23.59
CA LYS A 446 -27.43 -4.67 -24.93
C LYS A 446 -25.96 -4.26 -24.85
N ILE A 447 -25.07 -5.17 -25.29
CA ILE A 447 -23.69 -4.80 -25.57
C ILE A 447 -23.71 -3.93 -26.81
N LEU A 448 -23.24 -2.69 -26.67
CA LEU A 448 -23.31 -1.72 -27.78
C LEU A 448 -22.05 -1.75 -28.65
N ASN A 449 -20.90 -1.92 -27.98
CA ASN A 449 -19.60 -1.92 -28.62
C ASN A 449 -18.58 -2.72 -27.79
N VAL A 450 -17.50 -3.19 -28.41
CA VAL A 450 -16.34 -3.82 -27.77
C VAL A 450 -15.08 -3.22 -28.40
N GLU A 451 -14.20 -2.69 -27.53
CA GLU A 451 -12.94 -2.06 -27.93
C GLU A 451 -11.81 -2.62 -27.07
N MET A 452 -10.56 -2.46 -27.47
CA MET A 452 -9.38 -2.83 -26.68
C MET A 452 -8.58 -1.58 -26.35
N LEU A 453 -8.24 -1.38 -25.06
CA LEU A 453 -7.38 -0.29 -24.63
C LEU A 453 -6.02 -0.35 -25.34
N GLY A 454 -5.58 0.79 -25.91
CA GLY A 454 -4.31 0.87 -26.63
C GLY A 454 -4.31 0.26 -28.03
N SER A 455 -5.47 -0.08 -28.59
CA SER A 455 -5.60 -0.54 -29.97
C SER A 455 -6.68 0.23 -30.73
N ASP A 456 -6.38 0.68 -31.93
CA ASP A 456 -7.33 1.31 -32.84
C ASP A 456 -8.02 0.29 -33.76
N GLU A 457 -7.65 -1.00 -33.69
CA GLU A 457 -8.26 -2.05 -34.48
C GLU A 457 -9.72 -2.28 -34.04
N LYS A 458 -10.62 -2.42 -35.03
CA LYS A 458 -12.01 -2.80 -34.75
C LYS A 458 -12.06 -4.23 -34.23
N ILE A 459 -12.50 -4.40 -32.98
CA ILE A 459 -12.60 -5.71 -32.34
C ILE A 459 -13.79 -6.50 -32.90
N ALA A 460 -13.52 -7.71 -33.38
CA ALA A 460 -14.55 -8.65 -33.77
C ALA A 460 -15.12 -9.40 -32.59
N TRP A 461 -16.43 -9.35 -32.38
CA TRP A 461 -17.10 -10.01 -31.26
C TRP A 461 -18.46 -10.58 -31.67
N GLN A 462 -18.91 -11.59 -30.94
CA GLN A 462 -20.19 -12.25 -31.13
C GLN A 462 -20.82 -12.64 -29.79
N GLN A 463 -22.06 -12.22 -29.58
CA GLN A 463 -22.87 -12.69 -28.46
C GLN A 463 -23.39 -14.10 -28.78
N THR A 464 -23.11 -15.04 -27.88
CA THR A 464 -23.54 -16.45 -27.98
C THR A 464 -24.32 -16.86 -26.71
N ASP A 465 -24.96 -18.03 -26.77
CA ASP A 465 -25.63 -18.59 -25.56
C ASP A 465 -24.63 -18.95 -24.46
N LYS A 466 -23.35 -19.19 -24.81
CA LYS A 466 -22.28 -19.55 -23.86
C LYS A 466 -21.55 -18.35 -23.28
N GLY A 467 -21.71 -17.15 -23.84
CA GLY A 467 -21.00 -15.95 -23.41
C GLY A 467 -20.73 -15.01 -24.58
N LEU A 468 -19.88 -14.03 -24.35
CA LEU A 468 -19.37 -13.12 -25.37
C LEU A 468 -18.03 -13.64 -25.87
N LEU A 469 -17.99 -14.01 -27.16
CA LEU A 469 -16.77 -14.39 -27.87
C LEU A 469 -16.12 -13.12 -28.44
N ILE A 470 -14.85 -12.90 -28.13
CA ILE A 470 -14.06 -11.76 -28.63
C ILE A 470 -12.83 -12.31 -29.34
N THR A 471 -12.51 -11.76 -30.50
CA THR A 471 -11.26 -12.04 -31.24
C THR A 471 -10.28 -10.91 -30.95
N PHE A 472 -9.09 -11.26 -30.48
CA PHE A 472 -8.03 -10.29 -30.19
C PHE A 472 -7.56 -9.59 -31.47
N PRO A 473 -7.08 -8.33 -31.41
CA PRO A 473 -6.49 -7.64 -32.56
C PRO A 473 -5.19 -8.32 -33.01
N SER A 474 -4.70 -7.89 -34.17
CA SER A 474 -3.49 -8.48 -34.76
C SER A 474 -2.22 -8.20 -33.99
N GLN A 475 -2.18 -7.09 -33.24
CA GLN A 475 -1.02 -6.65 -32.47
C GLN A 475 -1.38 -6.47 -30.99
N LYS A 476 -0.43 -6.82 -30.13
CA LYS A 476 -0.52 -6.58 -28.68
C LYS A 476 -0.40 -5.08 -28.37
N PRO A 477 -1.31 -4.47 -27.62
CA PRO A 477 -1.19 -3.06 -27.20
C PRO A 477 -0.14 -2.85 -26.10
N CYS A 478 0.20 -3.88 -25.34
CA CYS A 478 1.17 -3.86 -24.24
C CYS A 478 1.79 -5.26 -24.04
N GLU A 479 2.68 -5.41 -23.08
CA GLU A 479 3.44 -6.66 -22.86
C GLU A 479 2.66 -7.69 -22.02
N THR A 480 1.81 -7.23 -21.09
CA THR A 480 1.10 -8.11 -20.13
C THR A 480 -0.28 -7.55 -19.79
N ALA A 481 -1.22 -8.42 -19.45
CA ALA A 481 -2.61 -8.13 -19.04
C ALA A 481 -3.33 -7.11 -19.98
N TYR A 482 -4.37 -7.54 -20.65
CA TYR A 482 -4.96 -6.86 -21.82
C TYR A 482 -6.44 -6.56 -21.63
#